data_51cecdfef2514011a1018cabcea6f93e
#
_entry.id   51cecdfef2514011a1018cabcea6f93e
#
_cell.length_a   1.000
_cell.length_b   1.000
_cell.length_c   1.000
_cell.angle_alpha   90.00
_cell.angle_beta   90.00
_cell.angle_gamma   90.00
#
_symmetry.space_group_name_H-M   'P 1'
#
loop_
_entity.id
_entity.type
_entity.pdbx_description
1 polymer ?
#
loop_
_entity_poly.entity_id
_entity_poly.type
_entity_poly.pdbx_seq_one_letter_code
_entity_poly.pdbx_strand_id
1 'polypeptide(L)'
;QEQPVGRITYSILIALSLSHCLNDLLQSVISAAYPLFKDDLGLNFAQIGLITLVYQLSASVFQPITGIIFDKHPVAWSLPIGMSFTMIGMINLAFSNNLYWMLVSVFLIGIGSSVLHPEASRITFLASGGKRGLAQSLFQVGGNLGGSLGPLLVALLVAPYGREHLAVFTLFALAAIGVMSPICKWYKSYLNRMKEQKATV
;
A
#
# COMPACT_ATOMS: atom_id res chain seq x y z
N GLN A 1 16.08 19.03 18.85
CA GLN A 1 16.40 20.06 17.87
C GLN A 1 15.21 20.19 16.91
N GLU A 2 14.48 21.31 17.00
CA GLU A 2 13.41 21.64 16.07
C GLU A 2 14.01 21.84 14.69
N GLN A 3 13.65 20.95 13.76
CA GLN A 3 13.99 21.17 12.35
C GLN A 3 13.26 22.43 11.86
N PRO A 4 13.90 23.24 10.99
CA PRO A 4 13.24 24.42 10.46
C PRO A 4 11.91 24.02 9.82
N VAL A 5 10.82 24.65 10.25
CA VAL A 5 9.47 24.41 9.76
C VAL A 5 9.45 24.74 8.27
N GLY A 6 9.67 23.72 7.42
CA GLY A 6 9.57 23.85 5.97
C GLY A 6 8.13 24.21 5.58
N ARG A 7 7.95 24.76 4.37
CA ARG A 7 6.60 25.00 3.85
C ARG A 7 5.90 23.65 3.61
N ILE A 8 4.61 23.57 3.95
CA ILE A 8 3.75 22.43 3.63
C ILE A 8 3.76 22.16 2.12
N THR A 9 3.92 20.91 1.72
CA THR A 9 3.97 20.50 0.30
C THR A 9 2.68 19.76 -0.05
N TYR A 10 1.61 20.52 -0.33
CA TYR A 10 0.28 19.96 -0.60
C TYR A 10 0.25 18.96 -1.75
N SER A 11 1.01 19.20 -2.83
CA SER A 11 1.07 18.26 -3.96
C SER A 11 1.57 16.87 -3.56
N ILE A 12 2.56 16.81 -2.67
CA ILE A 12 3.09 15.54 -2.13
C ILE A 12 2.08 14.91 -1.16
N LEU A 13 1.41 15.71 -0.31
CA LEU A 13 0.39 15.20 0.61
C LEU A 13 -0.81 14.61 -0.14
N ILE A 14 -1.27 15.25 -1.22
CA ILE A 14 -2.35 14.75 -2.08
C ILE A 14 -1.91 13.46 -2.79
N ALA A 15 -0.71 13.43 -3.34
CA ALA A 15 -0.18 12.22 -3.97
C ALA A 15 -0.04 11.06 -2.97
N LEU A 16 0.38 11.33 -1.72
CA LEU A 16 0.44 10.33 -0.65
C LEU A 16 -0.95 9.84 -0.25
N SER A 17 -1.92 10.73 -0.11
CA SER A 17 -3.32 10.39 0.17
C SER A 17 -3.92 9.51 -0.93
N LEU A 18 -3.66 9.84 -2.20
CA LEU A 18 -4.11 9.04 -3.33
C LEU A 18 -3.39 7.67 -3.40
N SER A 19 -2.09 7.64 -3.12
CA SER A 19 -1.34 6.38 -3.03
C SER A 19 -1.88 5.47 -1.93
N HIS A 20 -2.23 6.03 -0.77
CA HIS A 20 -2.87 5.30 0.32
C HIS A 20 -4.26 4.80 -0.07
N CYS A 21 -5.05 5.64 -0.74
CA CYS A 21 -6.36 5.27 -1.28
C CYS A 21 -6.25 4.04 -2.21
N LEU A 22 -5.35 4.07 -3.17
CA LEU A 22 -5.16 2.97 -4.12
C LEU A 22 -4.64 1.70 -3.43
N ASN A 23 -3.75 1.83 -2.46
CA ASN A 23 -3.25 0.70 -1.68
C ASN A 23 -4.37 0.03 -0.86
N ASP A 24 -5.13 0.80 -0.09
CA ASP A 24 -6.18 0.26 0.78
C ASP A 24 -7.37 -0.26 -0.02
N LEU A 25 -7.64 0.31 -1.21
CA LEU A 25 -8.56 -0.25 -2.17
C LEU A 25 -8.13 -1.68 -2.55
N LEU A 26 -6.86 -1.87 -2.96
CA LEU A 26 -6.35 -3.19 -3.33
C LEU A 26 -6.42 -4.19 -2.19
N GLN A 27 -6.17 -3.76 -0.96
CA GLN A 27 -6.25 -4.62 0.22
C GLN A 27 -7.68 -5.04 0.55
N SER A 28 -8.64 -4.11 0.48
CA SER A 28 -10.05 -4.37 0.78
C SER A 28 -10.71 -5.30 -0.23
N VAL A 29 -10.17 -5.36 -1.46
CA VAL A 29 -10.58 -6.31 -2.51
C VAL A 29 -10.43 -7.77 -2.04
N ILE A 30 -9.39 -8.10 -1.26
CA ILE A 30 -9.11 -9.47 -0.80
C ILE A 30 -10.31 -10.00 0.00
N SER A 31 -10.72 -9.27 1.03
CA SER A 31 -11.83 -9.68 1.89
C SER A 31 -13.19 -9.62 1.19
N ALA A 32 -13.38 -8.66 0.30
CA ALA A 32 -14.60 -8.54 -0.50
C ALA A 32 -14.77 -9.70 -1.49
N ALA A 33 -13.65 -10.30 -1.95
CA ALA A 33 -13.68 -11.43 -2.88
C ALA A 33 -13.79 -12.81 -2.18
N TYR A 34 -13.84 -12.91 -0.85
CA TYR A 34 -13.95 -14.20 -0.13
C TYR A 34 -15.11 -15.07 -0.57
N PRO A 35 -16.33 -14.55 -0.80
CA PRO A 35 -17.43 -15.40 -1.30
C PRO A 35 -17.08 -16.07 -2.64
N LEU A 36 -16.46 -15.32 -3.57
CA LEU A 36 -16.05 -15.84 -4.86
C LEU A 36 -14.97 -16.93 -4.71
N PHE A 37 -13.97 -16.73 -3.87
CA PHE A 37 -12.94 -17.74 -3.60
C PHE A 37 -13.52 -19.00 -2.99
N LYS A 38 -14.47 -18.82 -2.05
CA LYS A 38 -15.16 -19.95 -1.40
C LYS A 38 -15.91 -20.79 -2.40
N ASP A 39 -16.67 -20.16 -3.28
CA ASP A 39 -17.53 -20.86 -4.22
C ASP A 39 -16.71 -21.50 -5.36
N ASP A 40 -15.76 -20.77 -5.95
CA ASP A 40 -14.95 -21.24 -7.09
C ASP A 40 -13.97 -22.37 -6.72
N LEU A 41 -13.39 -22.32 -5.53
CA LEU A 41 -12.35 -23.27 -5.09
C LEU A 41 -12.85 -24.25 -4.02
N GLY A 42 -14.12 -24.19 -3.65
CA GLY A 42 -14.70 -25.06 -2.62
C GLY A 42 -14.07 -24.88 -1.23
N LEU A 43 -13.63 -23.65 -0.90
CA LEU A 43 -12.92 -23.39 0.35
C LEU A 43 -13.90 -23.43 1.54
N ASN A 44 -13.43 -24.00 2.65
CA ASN A 44 -14.14 -23.91 3.91
C ASN A 44 -13.80 -22.62 4.68
N PHE A 45 -14.57 -22.30 5.72
CA PHE A 45 -14.38 -21.08 6.52
C PHE A 45 -13.03 -21.03 7.23
N ALA A 46 -12.46 -22.18 7.63
CA ALA A 46 -11.13 -22.23 8.25
C ALA A 46 -10.03 -21.83 7.24
N GLN A 47 -10.16 -22.23 5.99
CA GLN A 47 -9.24 -21.83 4.90
C GLN A 47 -9.37 -20.35 4.57
N ILE A 48 -10.59 -19.78 4.55
CA ILE A 48 -10.79 -18.34 4.42
C ILE A 48 -10.16 -17.59 5.60
N GLY A 49 -10.35 -18.10 6.82
CA GLY A 49 -9.67 -17.55 8.01
C GLY A 49 -8.14 -17.61 7.91
N LEU A 50 -7.58 -18.69 7.34
CA LEU A 50 -6.14 -18.83 7.12
C LEU A 50 -5.63 -17.81 6.09
N ILE A 51 -6.37 -17.54 5.01
CA ILE A 51 -6.03 -16.49 4.03
C ILE A 51 -5.97 -15.13 4.73
N THR A 52 -6.99 -14.79 5.55
CA THR A 52 -7.00 -13.56 6.34
C THR A 52 -5.80 -13.48 7.28
N LEU A 53 -5.52 -14.57 8.00
CA LEU A 53 -4.41 -14.63 8.97
C LEU A 53 -3.08 -14.39 8.28
N VAL A 54 -2.77 -15.07 7.18
CA VAL A 54 -1.51 -14.92 6.45
C VAL A 54 -1.37 -13.49 5.93
N TYR A 55 -2.44 -12.91 5.36
CA TYR A 55 -2.44 -11.53 4.93
C TYR A 55 -2.15 -10.57 6.09
N GLN A 56 -2.90 -10.66 7.17
CA GLN A 56 -2.77 -9.75 8.32
C GLN A 56 -1.41 -9.88 9.03
N LEU A 57 -0.91 -11.10 9.18
CA LEU A 57 0.42 -11.32 9.76
C LEU A 57 1.51 -10.72 8.88
N SER A 58 1.48 -10.97 7.57
CA SER A 58 2.49 -10.40 6.65
C SER A 58 2.39 -8.88 6.60
N ALA A 59 1.19 -8.31 6.57
CA ALA A 59 1.00 -6.87 6.58
C ALA A 59 1.45 -6.21 7.90
N SER A 60 1.17 -6.83 9.06
CA SER A 60 1.38 -6.21 10.37
C SER A 60 2.77 -6.48 10.95
N VAL A 61 3.25 -7.74 10.89
CA VAL A 61 4.53 -8.14 11.51
C VAL A 61 5.72 -7.49 10.81
N PHE A 62 5.64 -7.34 9.49
CA PHE A 62 6.73 -6.70 8.73
C PHE A 62 6.73 -5.17 8.81
N GLN A 63 5.64 -4.49 9.23
CA GLN A 63 5.62 -3.02 9.35
C GLN A 63 6.71 -2.46 10.29
N PRO A 64 6.86 -2.93 11.54
CA PRO A 64 7.93 -2.44 12.40
C PRO A 64 9.33 -2.78 11.84
N ILE A 65 9.48 -3.92 11.18
CA ILE A 65 10.76 -4.33 10.59
C ILE A 65 11.12 -3.40 9.43
N THR A 66 10.21 -3.19 8.49
CA THR A 66 10.42 -2.27 7.35
C THR A 66 10.59 -0.83 7.83
N GLY A 67 9.83 -0.38 8.84
CA GLY A 67 9.98 0.92 9.46
C GLY A 67 11.39 1.14 9.99
N ILE A 68 11.92 0.22 10.81
CA ILE A 68 13.28 0.30 11.35
C ILE A 68 14.35 0.29 10.24
N ILE A 69 14.17 -0.55 9.21
CA ILE A 69 15.11 -0.62 8.08
C ILE A 69 15.16 0.71 7.32
N PHE A 70 14.00 1.27 6.96
CA PHE A 70 13.95 2.51 6.20
C PHE A 70 14.25 3.76 7.04
N ASP A 71 14.11 3.72 8.34
CA ASP A 71 14.61 4.79 9.23
C ASP A 71 16.14 4.85 9.24
N LYS A 72 16.80 3.69 9.24
CA LYS A 72 18.27 3.60 9.19
C LYS A 72 18.82 3.79 7.78
N HIS A 73 18.15 3.24 6.80
CA HIS A 73 18.56 3.20 5.39
C HIS A 73 17.43 3.71 4.47
N PRO A 74 17.16 5.02 4.46
CA PRO A 74 16.04 5.55 3.68
C PRO A 74 16.25 5.35 2.18
N VAL A 75 15.25 4.73 1.54
CA VAL A 75 15.24 4.41 0.10
C VAL A 75 14.14 5.21 -0.58
N ALA A 76 14.50 6.08 -1.50
CA ALA A 76 13.54 6.96 -2.17
C ALA A 76 12.47 6.20 -3.00
N TRP A 77 12.76 4.98 -3.43
CA TRP A 77 11.88 4.13 -4.24
C TRP A 77 11.17 3.04 -3.46
N SER A 78 11.18 3.10 -2.12
CA SER A 78 10.54 2.10 -1.25
C SER A 78 9.05 1.91 -1.55
N LEU A 79 8.30 2.99 -1.77
CA LEU A 79 6.86 2.94 -2.04
C LEU A 79 6.53 2.18 -3.35
N PRO A 80 7.12 2.50 -4.51
CA PRO A 80 6.91 1.72 -5.74
C PRO A 80 7.36 0.25 -5.60
N ILE A 81 8.43 -0.03 -4.87
CA ILE A 81 8.89 -1.40 -4.62
C ILE A 81 7.79 -2.17 -3.84
N GLY A 82 7.28 -1.60 -2.75
CA GLY A 82 6.18 -2.20 -1.99
C GLY A 82 4.94 -2.42 -2.86
N MET A 83 4.53 -1.42 -3.66
CA MET A 83 3.38 -1.55 -4.55
C MET A 83 3.59 -2.60 -5.65
N SER A 84 4.83 -2.84 -6.10
CA SER A 84 5.14 -3.91 -7.04
C SER A 84 4.90 -5.30 -6.45
N PHE A 85 5.20 -5.52 -5.16
CA PHE A 85 4.84 -6.77 -4.46
C PHE A 85 3.32 -6.94 -4.40
N THR A 86 2.58 -5.88 -4.07
CA THR A 86 1.10 -5.89 -4.10
C THR A 86 0.57 -6.23 -5.49
N MET A 87 1.12 -5.62 -6.54
CA MET A 87 0.73 -5.89 -7.92
C MET A 87 0.95 -7.36 -8.33
N ILE A 88 2.13 -7.90 -8.05
CA ILE A 88 2.45 -9.31 -8.33
C ILE A 88 1.51 -10.22 -7.55
N GLY A 89 1.26 -9.93 -6.28
CA GLY A 89 0.32 -10.66 -5.45
C GLY A 89 -1.10 -10.64 -6.01
N MET A 90 -1.58 -9.49 -6.50
CA MET A 90 -2.92 -9.36 -7.12
C MET A 90 -3.04 -10.17 -8.41
N ILE A 91 -2.02 -10.15 -9.28
CA ILE A 91 -1.99 -10.97 -10.50
C ILE A 91 -2.08 -12.44 -10.13
N ASN A 92 -1.22 -12.88 -9.21
CA ASN A 92 -1.22 -14.28 -8.77
C ASN A 92 -2.56 -14.67 -8.11
N LEU A 93 -3.18 -13.77 -7.33
CA LEU A 93 -4.47 -14.00 -6.68
C LEU A 93 -5.59 -14.22 -7.69
N ALA A 94 -5.63 -13.43 -8.77
CA ALA A 94 -6.62 -13.54 -9.84
C ALA A 94 -6.61 -14.92 -10.51
N PHE A 95 -5.42 -15.49 -10.71
CA PHE A 95 -5.24 -16.76 -11.42
C PHE A 95 -4.90 -17.95 -10.50
N SER A 96 -4.93 -17.77 -9.19
CA SER A 96 -4.67 -18.85 -8.24
C SER A 96 -5.73 -19.95 -8.35
N ASN A 97 -5.31 -21.20 -8.48
CA ASN A 97 -6.19 -22.36 -8.67
C ASN A 97 -6.28 -23.28 -7.43
N ASN A 98 -5.62 -22.93 -6.36
CA ASN A 98 -5.63 -23.67 -5.10
C ASN A 98 -5.24 -22.77 -3.92
N LEU A 99 -5.49 -23.26 -2.70
CA LEU A 99 -5.22 -22.54 -1.46
C LEU A 99 -3.76 -22.10 -1.33
N TYR A 100 -2.80 -22.94 -1.74
CA TYR A 100 -1.36 -22.62 -1.60
C TYR A 100 -1.01 -21.34 -2.36
N TRP A 101 -1.38 -21.25 -3.64
CA TRP A 101 -1.11 -20.05 -4.45
C TRP A 101 -1.87 -18.82 -3.95
N MET A 102 -3.05 -19.01 -3.37
CA MET A 102 -3.77 -17.90 -2.71
C MET A 102 -3.00 -17.39 -1.48
N LEU A 103 -2.47 -18.29 -0.65
CA LEU A 103 -1.66 -17.90 0.51
C LEU A 103 -0.40 -17.15 0.10
N VAL A 104 0.29 -17.61 -0.96
CA VAL A 104 1.45 -16.90 -1.55
C VAL A 104 1.04 -15.50 -2.04
N SER A 105 -0.11 -15.39 -2.70
CA SER A 105 -0.63 -14.11 -3.22
C SER A 105 -0.87 -13.10 -2.11
N VAL A 106 -1.63 -13.50 -1.08
CA VAL A 106 -1.96 -12.59 0.02
C VAL A 106 -0.76 -12.26 0.90
N PHE A 107 0.21 -13.17 1.00
CA PHE A 107 1.49 -12.92 1.66
C PHE A 107 2.27 -11.81 0.92
N LEU A 108 2.37 -11.88 -0.41
CA LEU A 108 3.03 -10.85 -1.22
C LEU A 108 2.32 -9.48 -1.10
N ILE A 109 0.98 -9.48 -1.13
CA ILE A 109 0.20 -8.25 -0.93
C ILE A 109 0.46 -7.67 0.46
N GLY A 110 0.51 -8.50 1.49
CA GLY A 110 0.83 -8.08 2.85
C GLY A 110 2.24 -7.50 2.99
N ILE A 111 3.25 -8.11 2.37
CA ILE A 111 4.61 -7.53 2.31
C ILE A 111 4.59 -6.16 1.66
N GLY A 112 3.91 -5.99 0.52
CA GLY A 112 3.78 -4.69 -0.14
C GLY A 112 3.16 -3.62 0.77
N SER A 113 2.09 -3.98 1.47
CA SER A 113 1.40 -3.14 2.44
C SER A 113 2.31 -2.76 3.63
N SER A 114 3.09 -3.71 4.14
CA SER A 114 4.00 -3.49 5.28
C SER A 114 5.09 -2.46 4.99
N VAL A 115 5.48 -2.30 3.74
CA VAL A 115 6.41 -1.25 3.29
C VAL A 115 5.70 0.10 3.17
N LEU A 116 4.50 0.11 2.56
CA LEU A 116 3.82 1.35 2.19
C LEU A 116 3.39 2.17 3.41
N HIS A 117 2.73 1.56 4.39
CA HIS A 117 2.14 2.29 5.51
C HIS A 117 3.15 3.08 6.35
N PRO A 118 4.24 2.48 6.87
CA PRO A 118 5.20 3.24 7.68
C PRO A 118 5.94 4.28 6.85
N GLU A 119 6.34 3.94 5.62
CA GLU A 119 7.13 4.82 4.78
C GLU A 119 6.31 6.01 4.26
N ALA A 120 5.07 5.79 3.79
CA ALA A 120 4.20 6.86 3.35
C ALA A 120 3.80 7.78 4.52
N SER A 121 3.53 7.24 5.71
CA SER A 121 3.25 8.04 6.91
C SER A 121 4.46 8.89 7.29
N ARG A 122 5.67 8.35 7.22
CA ARG A 122 6.92 9.08 7.45
C ARG A 122 7.11 10.22 6.44
N ILE A 123 6.92 9.96 5.15
CA ILE A 123 7.05 11.00 4.11
C ILE A 123 5.96 12.07 4.28
N THR A 124 4.73 11.68 4.69
CA THR A 124 3.64 12.61 5.03
C THR A 124 4.06 13.56 6.17
N PHE A 125 4.71 13.03 7.20
CA PHE A 125 5.25 13.83 8.28
C PHE A 125 6.30 14.84 7.78
N LEU A 126 7.22 14.42 6.90
CA LEU A 126 8.26 15.29 6.34
C LEU A 126 7.67 16.39 5.43
N ALA A 127 6.60 16.07 4.66
CA ALA A 127 5.93 17.02 3.77
C ALA A 127 4.96 17.97 4.50
N SER A 128 4.73 17.78 5.81
CA SER A 128 3.69 18.48 6.59
C SER A 128 3.97 19.95 6.85
N GLY A 129 5.24 20.41 6.71
CA GLY A 129 5.61 21.78 7.05
C GLY A 129 5.24 22.19 8.50
N GLY A 130 5.28 21.24 9.44
CA GLY A 130 4.90 21.42 10.84
C GLY A 130 3.42 21.19 11.14
N LYS A 131 2.52 21.13 10.12
CA LYS A 131 1.08 20.85 10.28
C LYS A 131 0.80 19.35 10.26
N ARG A 132 1.42 18.61 11.19
CA ARG A 132 1.42 17.15 11.26
C ARG A 132 0.03 16.54 11.31
N GLY A 133 -0.87 17.07 12.15
CA GLY A 133 -2.24 16.58 12.26
C GLY A 133 -3.01 16.68 10.94
N LEU A 134 -2.95 17.84 10.26
CA LEU A 134 -3.58 18.02 8.96
C LEU A 134 -3.04 17.03 7.92
N ALA A 135 -1.71 16.87 7.85
CA ALA A 135 -1.07 15.99 6.89
C ALA A 135 -1.50 14.52 7.10
N GLN A 136 -1.48 14.04 8.34
CA GLN A 136 -1.93 12.69 8.68
C GLN A 136 -3.42 12.49 8.47
N SER A 137 -4.26 13.50 8.73
CA SER A 137 -5.69 13.42 8.45
C SER A 137 -5.96 13.28 6.95
N LEU A 138 -5.28 14.08 6.10
CA LEU A 138 -5.38 13.94 4.64
C LEU A 138 -4.95 12.55 4.16
N PHE A 139 -3.85 12.04 4.70
CA PHE A 139 -3.35 10.70 4.40
C PHE A 139 -4.37 9.63 4.77
N GLN A 140 -4.96 9.72 5.96
CA GLN A 140 -5.93 8.74 6.47
C GLN A 140 -7.27 8.79 5.72
N VAL A 141 -7.72 9.97 5.29
CA VAL A 141 -8.92 10.11 4.45
C VAL A 141 -8.76 9.32 3.15
N GLY A 142 -7.56 9.34 2.54
CA GLY A 142 -7.26 8.54 1.37
C GLY A 142 -7.45 7.04 1.64
N GLY A 143 -6.83 6.50 2.69
CA GLY A 143 -6.96 5.09 3.06
C GLY A 143 -8.40 4.67 3.29
N ASN A 144 -9.16 5.44 4.09
CA ASN A 144 -10.57 5.15 4.38
C ASN A 144 -11.43 5.14 3.10
N LEU A 145 -11.18 6.08 2.18
CA LEU A 145 -11.86 6.12 0.89
C LEU A 145 -11.55 4.86 0.07
N GLY A 146 -10.27 4.47 -0.02
CA GLY A 146 -9.85 3.26 -0.72
C GLY A 146 -10.50 2.00 -0.15
N GLY A 147 -10.44 1.83 1.17
CA GLY A 147 -11.06 0.71 1.87
C GLY A 147 -12.57 0.59 1.63
N SER A 148 -13.25 1.72 1.46
CA SER A 148 -14.69 1.76 1.14
C SER A 148 -14.98 1.44 -0.33
N LEU A 149 -14.10 1.86 -1.26
CA LEU A 149 -14.29 1.66 -2.70
C LEU A 149 -14.03 0.21 -3.14
N GLY A 150 -13.11 -0.50 -2.49
CA GLY A 150 -12.74 -1.86 -2.90
C GLY A 150 -13.92 -2.83 -2.96
N PRO A 151 -14.73 -3.00 -1.90
CA PRO A 151 -15.91 -3.86 -1.94
C PRO A 151 -16.92 -3.47 -3.04
N LEU A 152 -17.13 -2.18 -3.25
CA LEU A 152 -18.01 -1.69 -4.32
C LEU A 152 -17.49 -2.10 -5.70
N LEU A 153 -16.19 -1.93 -5.94
CA LEU A 153 -15.58 -2.31 -7.21
C LEU A 153 -15.57 -3.84 -7.42
N VAL A 154 -15.38 -4.63 -6.36
CA VAL A 154 -15.53 -6.10 -6.46
C VAL A 154 -16.95 -6.48 -6.88
N ALA A 155 -17.96 -5.86 -6.28
CA ALA A 155 -19.36 -6.14 -6.62
C ALA A 155 -19.68 -5.77 -8.07
N LEU A 156 -19.10 -4.70 -8.60
CA LEU A 156 -19.36 -4.19 -9.95
C LEU A 156 -18.51 -4.84 -11.04
N LEU A 157 -17.23 -5.12 -10.76
CA LEU A 157 -16.25 -5.52 -11.77
C LEU A 157 -15.85 -6.99 -11.70
N VAL A 158 -16.06 -7.66 -10.56
CA VAL A 158 -15.60 -9.04 -10.37
C VAL A 158 -16.78 -10.00 -10.22
N ALA A 159 -17.72 -9.70 -9.34
CA ALA A 159 -18.82 -10.60 -9.06
C ALA A 159 -19.65 -11.00 -10.29
N PRO A 160 -19.95 -10.10 -11.27
CA PRO A 160 -20.70 -10.48 -12.47
C PRO A 160 -19.88 -11.27 -13.49
N TYR A 161 -18.55 -11.14 -13.48
CA TYR A 161 -17.67 -11.62 -14.57
C TYR A 161 -16.72 -12.73 -14.13
N GLY A 162 -16.70 -13.05 -12.84
CA GLY A 162 -15.86 -14.10 -12.27
C GLY A 162 -14.51 -13.62 -11.74
N ARG A 163 -13.89 -14.48 -10.96
CA ARG A 163 -12.70 -14.23 -10.16
C ARG A 163 -11.49 -13.72 -10.96
N GLU A 164 -11.31 -14.16 -12.19
CA GLU A 164 -10.20 -13.74 -13.04
C GLU A 164 -10.18 -12.22 -13.29
N HIS A 165 -11.35 -11.57 -13.19
CA HIS A 165 -11.46 -10.11 -13.32
C HIS A 165 -10.80 -9.35 -12.15
N LEU A 166 -10.36 -10.04 -11.08
CA LEU A 166 -9.45 -9.44 -10.08
C LEU A 166 -8.16 -8.90 -10.72
N ALA A 167 -7.76 -9.45 -11.88
CA ALA A 167 -6.61 -8.94 -12.61
C ALA A 167 -6.76 -7.45 -13.01
N VAL A 168 -7.98 -6.93 -13.16
CA VAL A 168 -8.24 -5.50 -13.44
C VAL A 168 -7.66 -4.59 -12.35
N PHE A 169 -7.61 -5.07 -11.11
CA PHE A 169 -7.03 -4.31 -10.01
C PHE A 169 -5.52 -4.05 -10.14
N THR A 170 -4.83 -4.80 -11.00
CA THR A 170 -3.43 -4.49 -11.33
C THR A 170 -3.25 -3.14 -12.00
N LEU A 171 -4.28 -2.65 -12.72
CA LEU A 171 -4.28 -1.31 -13.29
C LEU A 171 -4.26 -0.22 -12.21
N PHE A 172 -4.96 -0.46 -11.09
CA PHE A 172 -4.91 0.45 -9.92
C PHE A 172 -3.54 0.42 -9.25
N ALA A 173 -2.88 -0.75 -9.18
CA ALA A 173 -1.51 -0.85 -8.70
C ALA A 173 -0.52 -0.11 -9.60
N LEU A 174 -0.65 -0.22 -10.91
CA LEU A 174 0.15 0.54 -11.89
C LEU A 174 -0.10 2.05 -11.74
N ALA A 175 -1.36 2.47 -11.62
CA ALA A 175 -1.71 3.87 -11.38
C ALA A 175 -1.06 4.38 -10.07
N ALA A 176 -1.07 3.57 -9.00
CA ALA A 176 -0.43 3.91 -7.73
C ALA A 176 1.08 4.10 -7.90
N ILE A 177 1.77 3.22 -8.63
CA ILE A 177 3.21 3.36 -8.94
C ILE A 177 3.46 4.69 -9.69
N GLY A 178 2.60 5.03 -10.64
CA GLY A 178 2.66 6.31 -11.36
C GLY A 178 2.53 7.51 -10.43
N VAL A 179 1.54 7.49 -9.53
CA VAL A 179 1.30 8.53 -8.53
C VAL A 179 2.46 8.65 -7.52
N MET A 180 3.13 7.53 -7.21
CA MET A 180 4.29 7.52 -6.30
C MET A 180 5.56 8.12 -6.93
N SER A 181 5.65 8.17 -8.26
CA SER A 181 6.85 8.68 -8.96
C SER A 181 7.26 10.11 -8.54
N PRO A 182 6.37 11.13 -8.53
CA PRO A 182 6.72 12.46 -8.03
C PRO A 182 7.08 12.48 -6.54
N ILE A 183 6.47 11.61 -5.71
CA ILE A 183 6.83 11.47 -4.30
C ILE A 183 8.28 11.01 -4.17
N CYS A 184 8.66 9.99 -4.93
CA CYS A 184 10.02 9.46 -4.93
C CYS A 184 11.07 10.50 -5.36
N LYS A 185 10.78 11.30 -6.39
CA LYS A 185 11.66 12.38 -6.85
C LYS A 185 11.84 13.45 -5.78
N TRP A 186 10.75 13.88 -5.16
CA TRP A 186 10.76 14.84 -4.07
C TRP A 186 11.54 14.31 -2.87
N TYR A 187 11.28 13.06 -2.47
CA TYR A 187 11.92 12.44 -1.33
C TYR A 187 13.42 12.21 -1.57
N LYS A 188 13.82 11.81 -2.78
CA LYS A 188 15.24 11.73 -3.17
C LYS A 188 15.96 13.08 -3.03
N SER A 189 15.33 14.16 -3.48
CA SER A 189 15.86 15.52 -3.36
C SER A 189 15.96 15.95 -1.89
N TYR A 190 15.01 15.57 -1.05
CA TYR A 190 15.04 15.80 0.38
C TYR A 190 16.23 15.08 1.05
N LEU A 191 16.42 13.79 0.76
CA LEU A 191 17.51 12.98 1.30
C LEU A 191 18.88 13.52 0.90
N ASN A 192 19.05 13.99 -0.34
CA ASN A 192 20.30 14.56 -0.81
C ASN A 192 20.65 15.86 -0.04
N ARG A 193 19.68 16.76 0.13
CA ARG A 193 19.87 17.98 0.93
C ARG A 193 20.28 17.69 2.37
N MET A 194 19.69 16.67 2.98
CA MET A 194 20.04 16.25 4.34
C MET A 194 21.47 15.71 4.44
N LYS A 195 21.95 15.01 3.40
CA LYS A 195 23.34 14.52 3.33
C LYS A 195 24.33 15.67 3.19
N GLU A 196 24.04 16.65 2.34
CA GLU A 196 24.88 17.84 2.15
C GLU A 196 25.01 18.65 3.44
N GLN A 197 23.91 18.87 4.16
CA GLN A 197 23.93 19.57 5.44
C GLN A 197 24.77 18.86 6.51
N LYS A 198 24.77 17.50 6.53
CA LYS A 198 25.59 16.73 7.46
C LYS A 198 27.08 16.72 7.09
N ALA A 199 27.41 16.91 5.82
CA ALA A 199 28.79 16.94 5.36
C ALA A 199 29.47 18.30 5.58
N THR A 200 28.67 19.36 5.84
CA THR A 200 29.18 20.75 6.09
C THR A 200 29.31 21.10 7.59
N VAL A 201 28.96 20.17 8.48
CA VAL A 201 29.12 20.26 9.95
C VAL A 201 30.22 19.30 10.41
#